data_78e3f4feb95a7b024ed12ea1cd6b33b6
#
_entry.id   78e3f4feb95a7b024ed12ea1cd6b33b6
#
_cell.length_a   1.000
_cell.length_b   1.000
_cell.length_c   1.000
_cell.angle_alpha   90.00
_cell.angle_beta   90.00
_cell.angle_gamma   90.00
#
_symmetry.space_group_name_H-M   'P 1'
#
loop_
_entity.id
_entity.type
_entity.pdbx_description
1 polymer ?
#
loop_
_entity_poly.entity_id
_entity_poly.type
_entity_poly.pdbx_seq_one_letter_code
_entity_poly.pdbx_strand_id
1 'polypeptide(L)'
;MSYIMAYGMEVYNVAIKQGFNLNVGGFSTMTNHVFVDAAIEASYMGAFVFITSSLWGNRIGSAFAARHTDPKKDNPYFCRIVRQAGTVSIMCPTMSLIASILFNLILAHATPINLPAIWVGTVIKNLPMAFFWNMFFAAPLTHWIFGKLFPNP
;
A
#
# COMPACT_ATOMS: atom_id res chain seq x y z
N MET A 1 8.36 -3.82 6.60
CA MET A 1 7.81 -2.78 5.71
C MET A 1 6.50 -3.20 5.06
N SER A 2 6.41 -4.38 4.44
CA SER A 2 5.18 -4.86 3.74
C SER A 2 3.93 -4.85 4.63
N TYR A 3 4.03 -5.27 5.88
CA TYR A 3 2.90 -5.30 6.80
C TYR A 3 2.40 -3.90 7.21
N ILE A 4 3.33 -2.96 7.47
CA ILE A 4 2.98 -1.56 7.78
C ILE A 4 2.30 -0.92 6.57
N MET A 5 2.76 -1.25 5.37
CA MET A 5 2.16 -0.77 4.13
C MET A 5 0.75 -1.34 3.94
N ALA A 6 0.57 -2.64 4.11
CA ALA A 6 -0.73 -3.30 4.01
C ALA A 6 -1.72 -2.71 5.02
N TYR A 7 -1.34 -2.62 6.28
CA TYR A 7 -2.21 -2.11 7.34
C TYR A 7 -2.71 -0.68 7.06
N GLY A 8 -1.81 0.24 6.69
CA GLY A 8 -2.21 1.61 6.37
C GLY A 8 -3.14 1.71 5.16
N MET A 9 -2.93 0.88 4.15
CA MET A 9 -3.81 0.82 2.98
C MET A 9 -5.18 0.24 3.33
N GLU A 10 -5.26 -0.75 4.22
CA GLU A 10 -6.54 -1.31 4.66
C GLU A 10 -7.31 -0.34 5.56
N VAL A 11 -6.64 0.39 6.45
CA VAL A 11 -7.30 1.48 7.22
C VAL A 11 -7.96 2.49 6.26
N TYR A 12 -7.26 2.88 5.20
CA TYR A 12 -7.78 3.79 4.19
C TYR A 12 -8.95 3.19 3.42
N ASN A 13 -8.85 1.93 2.98
CA ASN A 13 -9.90 1.24 2.23
C ASN A 13 -11.16 1.02 3.08
N VAL A 14 -11.03 0.61 4.33
CA VAL A 14 -12.15 0.43 5.27
C VAL A 14 -12.83 1.77 5.56
N ALA A 15 -12.04 2.84 5.77
CA ALA A 15 -12.58 4.19 5.97
C ALA A 15 -13.42 4.65 4.76
N ILE A 16 -12.96 4.40 3.54
CA ILE A 16 -13.72 4.72 2.32
C ILE A 16 -14.98 3.86 2.21
N LYS A 17 -14.93 2.57 2.51
CA LYS A 17 -16.12 1.70 2.51
C LYS A 17 -17.21 2.25 3.43
N GLN A 18 -16.82 2.80 4.57
CA GLN A 18 -17.73 3.42 5.54
C GLN A 18 -18.10 4.86 5.18
N GLY A 19 -17.66 5.38 4.02
CA GLY A 19 -17.91 6.76 3.60
C GLY A 19 -17.35 7.81 4.56
N PHE A 20 -16.31 7.48 5.33
CA PHE A 20 -15.74 8.27 6.42
C PHE A 20 -16.75 8.67 7.51
N ASN A 21 -17.98 8.16 7.48
CA ASN A 21 -19.08 8.53 8.40
C ASN A 21 -19.17 10.05 8.64
N LEU A 22 -19.21 10.81 7.56
CA LEU A 22 -19.24 12.27 7.60
C LEU A 22 -20.60 12.78 8.06
N ASN A 23 -20.60 13.62 9.09
CA ASN A 23 -21.79 14.36 9.56
C ASN A 23 -21.97 15.66 8.78
N VAL A 24 -23.16 16.26 8.96
CA VAL A 24 -23.44 17.63 8.52
C VAL A 24 -22.44 18.57 9.20
N GLY A 25 -21.58 19.22 8.40
CA GLY A 25 -20.46 20.02 8.91
C GLY A 25 -19.08 19.44 8.59
N GLY A 26 -19.00 18.25 7.97
CA GLY A 26 -17.75 17.68 7.44
C GLY A 26 -16.87 16.95 8.45
N PHE A 27 -17.30 16.81 9.71
CA PHE A 27 -16.55 16.05 10.71
C PHE A 27 -16.89 14.56 10.66
N SER A 28 -15.85 13.72 10.72
CA SER A 28 -16.01 12.27 10.72
C SER A 28 -16.45 11.76 12.10
N THR A 29 -17.43 10.85 12.13
CA THR A 29 -17.86 10.08 13.30
C THR A 29 -17.37 8.64 13.26
N MET A 30 -16.25 8.38 12.58
CA MET A 30 -15.65 7.05 12.54
C MET A 30 -15.31 6.55 13.92
N THR A 31 -15.54 5.26 14.14
CA THR A 31 -15.21 4.57 15.40
C THR A 31 -13.88 3.81 15.27
N ASN A 32 -13.29 3.44 16.41
CA ASN A 32 -12.06 2.66 16.46
C ASN A 32 -12.19 1.26 15.81
N HIS A 33 -13.40 0.80 15.51
CA HIS A 33 -13.63 -0.44 14.76
C HIS A 33 -12.92 -0.47 13.40
N VAL A 34 -12.72 0.68 12.75
CA VAL A 34 -11.95 0.79 11.50
C VAL A 34 -10.55 0.17 11.63
N PHE A 35 -9.89 0.38 12.77
CA PHE A 35 -8.55 -0.18 13.00
C PHE A 35 -8.57 -1.69 13.21
N VAL A 36 -9.61 -2.22 13.81
CA VAL A 36 -9.78 -3.67 14.03
C VAL A 36 -10.10 -4.35 12.71
N ASP A 37 -11.06 -3.82 11.95
CA ASP A 37 -11.43 -4.34 10.63
C ASP A 37 -10.23 -4.31 9.68
N ALA A 38 -9.50 -3.19 9.66
CA ALA A 38 -8.27 -3.06 8.88
C ALA A 38 -7.18 -4.07 9.30
N ALA A 39 -7.05 -4.38 10.60
CA ALA A 39 -6.09 -5.37 11.08
C ALA A 39 -6.45 -6.79 10.59
N ILE A 40 -7.74 -7.13 10.57
CA ILE A 40 -8.23 -8.39 10.04
C ILE A 40 -7.96 -8.47 8.53
N GLU A 41 -8.35 -7.44 7.76
CA GLU A 41 -8.09 -7.38 6.32
C GLU A 41 -6.58 -7.40 6.01
N ALA A 42 -5.77 -6.68 6.75
CA ALA A 42 -4.32 -6.66 6.60
C ALA A 42 -3.65 -8.00 6.91
N SER A 43 -4.25 -8.86 7.72
CA SER A 43 -3.67 -10.16 8.08
C SER A 43 -3.53 -11.07 6.85
N TYR A 44 -4.56 -11.18 6.03
CA TYR A 44 -4.51 -11.98 4.79
C TYR A 44 -3.96 -11.19 3.60
N MET A 45 -4.27 -9.90 3.47
CA MET A 45 -3.69 -9.07 2.41
C MET A 45 -2.19 -8.89 2.58
N GLY A 46 -1.69 -8.83 3.82
CA GLY A 46 -0.25 -8.77 4.12
C GLY A 46 0.53 -9.96 3.58
N ALA A 47 -0.05 -11.16 3.58
CA ALA A 47 0.56 -12.33 2.96
C ALA A 47 0.71 -12.16 1.45
N PHE A 48 -0.32 -11.67 0.75
CA PHE A 48 -0.24 -11.35 -0.68
C PHE A 48 0.78 -10.26 -0.97
N VAL A 49 0.83 -9.19 -0.16
CA VAL A 49 1.84 -8.13 -0.28
C VAL A 49 3.25 -8.70 -0.13
N PHE A 50 3.47 -9.57 0.86
CA PHE A 50 4.77 -10.20 1.09
C PHE A 50 5.21 -11.06 -0.11
N ILE A 51 4.32 -11.92 -0.60
CA ILE A 51 4.59 -12.81 -1.74
C ILE A 51 4.89 -11.98 -3.01
N THR A 52 4.01 -11.02 -3.37
CA THR A 52 4.16 -10.21 -4.57
C THR A 52 5.36 -9.29 -4.52
N SER A 53 5.68 -8.70 -3.35
CA SER A 53 6.86 -7.87 -3.19
C SER A 53 8.16 -8.69 -3.33
N SER A 54 8.16 -9.93 -2.86
CA SER A 54 9.32 -10.84 -2.96
C SER A 54 9.51 -11.34 -4.39
N LEU A 55 8.41 -11.63 -5.11
CA LEU A 55 8.48 -12.16 -6.47
C LEU A 55 8.94 -11.09 -7.49
N TRP A 56 8.31 -9.92 -7.50
CA TRP A 56 8.61 -8.90 -8.52
C TRP A 56 8.70 -7.46 -8.02
N GLY A 57 7.93 -7.07 -6.99
CA GLY A 57 7.86 -5.67 -6.56
C GLY A 57 9.22 -5.07 -6.21
N ASN A 58 10.01 -5.75 -5.39
CA ASN A 58 11.35 -5.30 -4.99
C ASN A 58 12.35 -5.35 -6.16
N ARG A 59 12.25 -6.35 -7.03
CA ARG A 59 13.13 -6.49 -8.20
C ARG A 59 12.91 -5.37 -9.19
N ILE A 60 11.65 -5.09 -9.54
CA ILE A 60 11.30 -4.03 -10.48
C ILE A 60 11.63 -2.66 -9.91
N GLY A 61 11.32 -2.40 -8.62
CA GLY A 61 11.67 -1.16 -7.95
C GLY A 61 13.19 -0.91 -7.93
N SER A 62 13.98 -1.95 -7.66
CA SER A 62 15.44 -1.86 -7.69
C SER A 62 15.99 -1.63 -9.11
N ALA A 63 15.43 -2.31 -10.12
CA ALA A 63 15.82 -2.13 -11.51
C ALA A 63 15.43 -0.73 -12.02
N PHE A 64 14.28 -0.21 -11.61
CA PHE A 64 13.86 1.14 -11.91
C PHE A 64 14.83 2.18 -11.33
N ALA A 65 15.17 2.04 -10.05
CA ALA A 65 16.14 2.92 -9.41
C ALA A 65 17.51 2.87 -10.10
N ALA A 66 18.02 1.67 -10.40
CA ALA A 66 19.31 1.50 -11.05
C ALA A 66 19.40 2.15 -12.45
N ARG A 67 18.26 2.34 -13.11
CA ARG A 67 18.22 3.03 -14.42
C ARG A 67 18.15 4.55 -14.30
N HIS A 68 17.67 5.08 -13.18
CA HIS A 68 17.38 6.51 -13.02
C HIS A 68 18.24 7.20 -11.98
N THR A 69 19.04 6.45 -11.22
CA THR A 69 19.92 7.00 -10.18
C THR A 69 21.29 6.34 -10.20
N ASP A 70 22.32 7.13 -9.88
CA ASP A 70 23.68 6.64 -9.68
C ASP A 70 24.01 6.66 -8.17
N PRO A 71 24.09 5.49 -7.50
CA PRO A 71 24.36 5.42 -6.06
C PRO A 71 25.68 6.07 -5.62
N LYS A 72 26.61 6.31 -6.55
CA LYS A 72 27.90 6.94 -6.29
C LYS A 72 27.87 8.45 -6.37
N LYS A 73 26.92 9.02 -7.14
CA LYS A 73 26.83 10.47 -7.42
C LYS A 73 25.61 11.11 -6.77
N ASP A 74 24.51 10.35 -6.71
CA ASP A 74 23.24 10.89 -6.22
C ASP A 74 23.10 10.75 -4.71
N ASN A 75 22.29 11.63 -4.12
CA ASN A 75 21.99 11.57 -2.70
C ASN A 75 21.33 10.22 -2.35
N PRO A 76 21.82 9.49 -1.33
CA PRO A 76 21.23 8.19 -0.92
C PRO A 76 19.74 8.26 -0.62
N TYR A 77 19.26 9.39 -0.14
CA TYR A 77 17.83 9.63 0.13
C TYR A 77 17.03 9.68 -1.18
N PHE A 78 17.54 10.35 -2.21
CA PHE A 78 16.92 10.42 -3.53
C PHE A 78 16.85 9.03 -4.19
N CYS A 79 17.94 8.28 -4.17
CA CYS A 79 17.97 6.89 -4.68
C CYS A 79 16.91 6.02 -4.01
N ARG A 80 16.72 6.19 -2.71
CA ARG A 80 15.70 5.47 -1.94
C ARG A 80 14.28 5.86 -2.37
N ILE A 81 14.00 7.15 -2.54
CA ILE A 81 12.70 7.64 -3.00
C ILE A 81 12.37 7.07 -4.39
N VAL A 82 13.30 7.15 -5.33
CA VAL A 82 13.10 6.63 -6.68
C VAL A 82 12.82 5.12 -6.67
N ARG A 83 13.56 4.37 -5.84
CA ARG A 83 13.31 2.94 -5.66
C ARG A 83 11.93 2.65 -5.08
N GLN A 84 11.50 3.40 -4.09
CA GLN A 84 10.16 3.26 -3.49
C GLN A 84 9.08 3.63 -4.48
N ALA A 85 9.27 4.70 -5.24
CA ALA A 85 8.36 5.11 -6.31
C ALA A 85 8.16 4.00 -7.33
N GLY A 86 9.23 3.42 -7.83
CA GLY A 86 9.17 2.28 -8.75
C GLY A 86 8.46 1.07 -8.16
N THR A 87 8.73 0.76 -6.89
CA THR A 87 8.06 -0.36 -6.20
C THR A 87 6.56 -0.11 -6.06
N VAL A 88 6.14 1.07 -5.59
CA VAL A 88 4.72 1.41 -5.38
C VAL A 88 3.96 1.44 -6.69
N SER A 89 4.57 1.98 -7.76
CA SER A 89 3.94 2.06 -9.10
C SER A 89 3.56 0.70 -9.68
N ILE A 90 4.25 -0.36 -9.31
CA ILE A 90 3.95 -1.74 -9.74
C ILE A 90 3.10 -2.48 -8.70
N MET A 91 3.44 -2.31 -7.42
CA MET A 91 2.73 -3.03 -6.37
C MET A 91 1.29 -2.56 -6.20
N CYS A 92 1.02 -1.26 -6.33
CA CYS A 92 -0.34 -0.72 -6.15
C CYS A 92 -1.32 -1.28 -7.20
N PRO A 93 -1.06 -1.26 -8.53
CA PRO A 93 -1.93 -1.91 -9.50
C PRO A 93 -2.09 -3.41 -9.28
N THR A 94 -1.01 -4.11 -8.93
CA THR A 94 -1.04 -5.55 -8.65
C THR A 94 -1.92 -5.88 -7.45
N MET A 95 -1.72 -5.20 -6.34
CA MET A 95 -2.51 -5.41 -5.12
C MET A 95 -3.96 -4.97 -5.30
N SER A 96 -4.20 -3.89 -6.06
CA SER A 96 -5.55 -3.46 -6.43
C SER A 96 -6.28 -4.50 -7.28
N LEU A 97 -5.57 -5.22 -8.15
CA LEU A 97 -6.15 -6.33 -8.91
C LEU A 97 -6.53 -7.50 -8.00
N ILE A 98 -5.61 -7.91 -7.12
CA ILE A 98 -5.85 -8.98 -6.14
C ILE A 98 -7.04 -8.61 -5.24
N ALA A 99 -7.07 -7.39 -4.72
CA ALA A 99 -8.17 -6.90 -3.89
C ALA A 99 -9.50 -6.87 -4.67
N SER A 100 -9.50 -6.43 -5.92
CA SER A 100 -10.69 -6.39 -6.76
C SER A 100 -11.23 -7.79 -7.02
N ILE A 101 -10.38 -8.78 -7.24
CA ILE A 101 -10.78 -10.19 -7.39
C ILE A 101 -11.33 -10.72 -6.07
N LEU A 102 -10.60 -10.55 -4.99
CA LEU A 102 -10.97 -11.11 -3.69
C LEU A 102 -12.26 -10.50 -3.15
N PHE A 103 -12.33 -9.18 -3.05
CA PHE A 103 -13.45 -8.49 -2.41
C PHE A 103 -14.68 -8.38 -3.30
N ASN A 104 -14.51 -8.12 -4.59
CA ASN A 104 -15.65 -7.90 -5.48
C ASN A 104 -16.12 -9.18 -6.17
N LEU A 105 -15.19 -9.99 -6.71
CA LEU A 105 -15.57 -11.18 -7.44
C LEU A 105 -15.91 -12.34 -6.51
N ILE A 106 -15.08 -12.62 -5.49
CA ILE A 106 -15.26 -13.79 -4.62
C ILE A 106 -16.23 -13.49 -3.49
N LEU A 107 -16.03 -12.39 -2.74
CA LEU A 107 -16.82 -12.08 -1.55
C LEU A 107 -18.15 -11.39 -1.88
N ALA A 108 -18.19 -10.47 -2.83
CA ALA A 108 -19.39 -9.73 -3.20
C ALA A 108 -20.13 -10.33 -4.41
N HIS A 109 -19.63 -11.42 -5.00
CA HIS A 109 -20.21 -12.10 -6.16
C HIS A 109 -20.53 -11.15 -7.33
N ALA A 110 -19.71 -10.13 -7.54
CA ALA A 110 -19.88 -9.17 -8.63
C ALA A 110 -19.66 -9.84 -9.99
N THR A 111 -20.30 -9.28 -11.03
CA THR A 111 -20.16 -9.82 -12.39
C THR A 111 -18.73 -9.60 -12.90
N PRO A 112 -18.05 -10.64 -13.43
CA PRO A 112 -16.67 -10.57 -13.90
C PRO A 112 -16.43 -9.51 -14.98
N ILE A 113 -17.45 -9.16 -15.75
CA ILE A 113 -17.38 -8.18 -16.83
C ILE A 113 -16.98 -6.78 -16.34
N ASN A 114 -17.30 -6.46 -15.09
CA ASN A 114 -17.00 -5.15 -14.48
C ASN A 114 -15.60 -5.09 -13.84
N LEU A 115 -14.89 -6.22 -13.77
CA LEU A 115 -13.59 -6.31 -13.10
C LEU A 115 -12.55 -5.27 -13.59
N PRO A 116 -12.40 -5.00 -14.90
CA PRO A 116 -11.45 -4.00 -15.37
C PRO A 116 -11.77 -2.58 -14.87
N ALA A 117 -13.06 -2.20 -14.87
CA ALA A 117 -13.49 -0.89 -14.38
C ALA A 117 -13.29 -0.75 -12.86
N ILE A 118 -13.64 -1.78 -12.11
CA ILE A 118 -13.42 -1.86 -10.65
C ILE A 118 -11.92 -1.75 -10.34
N TRP A 119 -11.09 -2.49 -11.07
CA TRP A 119 -9.64 -2.46 -10.89
C TRP A 119 -9.07 -1.07 -11.16
N VAL A 120 -9.38 -0.45 -12.30
CA VAL A 120 -8.90 0.90 -12.65
C VAL A 120 -9.34 1.92 -11.60
N GLY A 121 -10.61 1.90 -11.19
CA GLY A 121 -11.12 2.77 -10.14
C GLY A 121 -10.40 2.57 -8.80
N THR A 122 -10.09 1.32 -8.45
CA THR A 122 -9.35 0.98 -7.24
C THR A 122 -7.90 1.48 -7.31
N VAL A 123 -7.23 1.33 -8.46
CA VAL A 123 -5.88 1.83 -8.68
C VAL A 123 -5.82 3.35 -8.54
N ILE A 124 -6.71 4.07 -9.22
CA ILE A 124 -6.73 5.55 -9.19
C ILE A 124 -6.93 6.07 -7.77
N LYS A 125 -7.81 5.44 -7.02
CA LYS A 125 -8.09 5.77 -5.61
C LYS A 125 -6.90 5.48 -4.70
N ASN A 126 -6.29 4.31 -4.86
CA ASN A 126 -5.27 3.81 -3.93
C ASN A 126 -3.86 4.33 -4.23
N LEU A 127 -3.53 4.66 -5.47
CA LEU A 127 -2.18 5.03 -5.86
C LEU A 127 -1.64 6.28 -5.12
N PRO A 128 -2.38 7.40 -5.03
CA PRO A 128 -1.91 8.57 -4.30
C PRO A 128 -1.67 8.27 -2.82
N MET A 129 -2.61 7.54 -2.20
CA MET A 129 -2.48 7.17 -0.79
C MET A 129 -1.34 6.20 -0.54
N ALA A 130 -1.14 5.21 -1.42
CA ALA A 130 -0.03 4.28 -1.33
C ALA A 130 1.32 4.98 -1.40
N PHE A 131 1.44 5.98 -2.28
CA PHE A 131 2.64 6.81 -2.38
C PHE A 131 2.88 7.61 -1.12
N PHE A 132 1.87 8.35 -0.67
CA PHE A 132 1.94 9.18 0.53
C PHE A 132 2.28 8.35 1.77
N TRP A 133 1.53 7.25 1.98
CA TRP A 133 1.74 6.36 3.12
C TRP A 133 3.13 5.73 3.13
N ASN A 134 3.62 5.29 1.98
CA ASN A 134 4.96 4.72 1.86
C ASN A 134 6.05 5.73 2.24
N MET A 135 5.99 6.93 1.66
CA MET A 135 7.06 7.92 1.84
C MET A 135 7.11 8.51 3.25
N PHE A 136 5.94 8.83 3.82
CA PHE A 136 5.88 9.60 5.06
C PHE A 136 5.73 8.74 6.32
N PHE A 137 5.20 7.53 6.19
CA PHE A 137 4.95 6.67 7.35
C PHE A 137 5.65 5.32 7.27
N ALA A 138 5.38 4.51 6.25
CA ALA A 138 5.86 3.13 6.24
C ALA A 138 7.38 3.02 6.18
N ALA A 139 8.04 3.85 5.39
CA ALA A 139 9.50 3.83 5.27
C ALA A 139 10.19 4.40 6.53
N PRO A 140 9.85 5.60 7.05
CA PRO A 140 10.45 6.13 8.26
C PRO A 140 10.22 5.23 9.47
N LEU A 141 8.98 4.74 9.65
CA LEU A 141 8.62 3.87 10.77
C LEU A 141 9.39 2.55 10.73
N THR A 142 9.53 1.95 9.55
CA THR A 142 10.31 0.73 9.37
C THR A 142 11.78 0.97 9.76
N HIS A 143 12.38 2.05 9.30
CA HIS A 143 13.77 2.39 9.66
C HIS A 143 13.94 2.65 11.16
N TRP A 144 13.00 3.33 11.78
CA TRP A 144 13.02 3.59 13.21
C TRP A 144 12.93 2.29 14.03
N ILE A 145 12.02 1.37 13.66
CA ILE A 145 11.86 0.07 14.32
C ILE A 145 13.16 -0.75 14.16
N PHE A 146 13.69 -0.85 12.95
CA PHE A 146 14.93 -1.62 12.72
C PHE A 146 16.14 -1.00 13.42
N GLY A 147 16.24 0.32 13.45
CA GLY A 147 17.31 0.99 14.20
C GLY A 147 17.26 0.76 15.71
N LYS A 148 16.05 0.54 16.27
CA LYS A 148 15.89 0.18 17.69
C LYS A 148 16.15 -1.31 17.97
N LEU A 149 15.74 -2.19 17.06
CA LEU A 149 15.87 -3.65 17.21
C LEU A 149 17.30 -4.14 16.93
N PHE A 150 17.99 -3.46 16.01
CA PHE A 150 19.34 -3.79 15.59
C PHE A 150 20.21 -2.53 15.66
N PRO A 151 20.54 -2.04 16.87
CA PRO A 151 21.48 -0.95 17.00
C PRO A 151 22.81 -1.41 16.42
N ASN A 152 23.32 -0.69 15.41
CA ASN A 152 24.66 -0.94 14.90
C ASN A 152 25.65 -0.79 16.05
N PRO A 153 26.59 -1.76 16.26
CA PRO A 153 27.65 -1.64 17.22
C PRO A 153 28.60 -0.47 16.88
#